data_48bbb887e95497cde5f47662a126e1e4
#
_entry.id   48bbb887e95497cde5f47662a126e1e4
#
_cell.length_a   1.000
_cell.length_b   1.000
_cell.length_c   1.000
_cell.angle_alpha   90.00
_cell.angle_beta   90.00
_cell.angle_gamma   90.00
#
_symmetry.space_group_name_H-M   'P 1'
#
loop_
_entity.id
_entity.type
_entity.pdbx_description
1 polymer ?
#
loop_
_entity_poly.entity_id
_entity_poly.type
_entity_poly.pdbx_seq_one_letter_code
_entity_poly.pdbx_strand_id
1 'polypeptide(L)'
;LVLFFHGGGWRGGAKEGMRPDAQNMANEGYVSIPVQYRLSGQAPYPAHIHDVKAAIRWVRAHAADLDIDPEKIILWGSSAGAHLSLLAAGTPNQPEFEGDGPHQVVSTAVAAVIAVHPPVEFHTGESVSRHTTPCTNLLGENAPAEACKAASPMTYVSEAFPPTLLLH
;
A
#
# COMPACT_ATOMS: atom_id res chain seq x y z
N LEU A 1 1.67 -8.07 -13.66
CA LEU A 1 1.56 -8.70 -12.33
C LEU A 1 0.67 -7.86 -11.44
N VAL A 2 -0.09 -8.50 -10.51
CA VAL A 2 -0.90 -7.82 -9.49
C VAL A 2 -0.44 -8.24 -8.09
N LEU A 3 -0.12 -7.27 -7.24
CA LEU A 3 0.15 -7.46 -5.80
C LEU A 3 -1.10 -7.13 -5.01
N PHE A 4 -1.53 -8.05 -4.14
CA PHE A 4 -2.75 -7.92 -3.34
C PHE A 4 -2.43 -7.65 -1.88
N PHE A 5 -3.01 -6.58 -1.32
CA PHE A 5 -2.82 -6.15 0.06
C PHE A 5 -4.15 -6.16 0.82
N HIS A 6 -4.19 -6.94 1.91
CA HIS A 6 -5.40 -7.16 2.71
C HIS A 6 -5.78 -5.93 3.55
N GLY A 7 -7.05 -5.85 3.91
CA GLY A 7 -7.58 -4.92 4.90
C GLY A 7 -7.34 -5.38 6.33
N GLY A 8 -8.00 -4.71 7.28
CA GLY A 8 -7.95 -5.07 8.71
C GLY A 8 -7.40 -3.95 9.60
N GLY A 9 -7.51 -2.68 9.16
CA GLY A 9 -7.17 -1.50 9.95
C GLY A 9 -5.70 -1.47 10.41
N TRP A 10 -4.79 -2.03 9.62
CA TRP A 10 -3.35 -2.20 9.90
C TRP A 10 -3.04 -3.03 11.16
N ARG A 11 -4.05 -3.50 11.89
CA ARG A 11 -3.94 -4.23 13.17
C ARG A 11 -4.29 -5.71 13.05
N GLY A 12 -4.96 -6.11 11.98
CA GLY A 12 -5.41 -7.47 11.72
C GLY A 12 -5.42 -7.81 10.24
N GLY A 13 -5.92 -8.99 9.92
CA GLY A 13 -5.94 -9.52 8.56
C GLY A 13 -4.71 -10.34 8.20
N ALA A 14 -4.80 -11.01 7.07
CA ALA A 14 -3.73 -11.84 6.53
C ALA A 14 -3.86 -11.95 5.01
N LYS A 15 -2.75 -12.21 4.33
CA LYS A 15 -2.68 -12.37 2.87
C LYS A 15 -3.65 -13.44 2.33
N GLU A 16 -3.98 -14.43 3.14
CA GLU A 16 -4.93 -15.50 2.80
C GLU A 16 -6.32 -14.96 2.47
N GLY A 17 -6.72 -13.84 3.09
CA GLY A 17 -7.99 -13.16 2.78
C GLY A 17 -8.09 -12.61 1.36
N MET A 18 -6.96 -12.39 0.69
CA MET A 18 -6.89 -11.92 -0.70
C MET A 18 -6.83 -13.04 -1.73
N ARG A 19 -6.82 -14.32 -1.30
CA ARG A 19 -6.73 -15.47 -2.22
C ARG A 19 -7.87 -15.53 -3.25
N PRO A 20 -9.15 -15.28 -2.90
CA PRO A 20 -10.21 -15.30 -3.91
C PRO A 20 -10.00 -14.29 -5.03
N ASP A 21 -9.64 -13.05 -4.69
CA ASP A 21 -9.40 -12.00 -5.68
C ASP A 21 -8.17 -12.30 -6.52
N ALA A 22 -7.08 -12.76 -5.89
CA ALA A 22 -5.87 -13.16 -6.58
C ALA A 22 -6.12 -14.36 -7.52
N GLN A 23 -6.93 -15.34 -7.12
CA GLN A 23 -7.29 -16.47 -7.98
C GLN A 23 -8.12 -16.03 -9.18
N ASN A 24 -9.06 -15.11 -8.98
CA ASN A 24 -9.86 -14.56 -10.09
C ASN A 24 -8.96 -13.87 -11.12
N MET A 25 -8.01 -13.04 -10.68
CA MET A 25 -7.07 -12.38 -11.58
C MET A 25 -6.09 -13.38 -12.24
N ALA A 26 -5.70 -14.44 -11.53
CA ALA A 26 -4.87 -15.50 -12.11
C ALA A 26 -5.62 -16.26 -13.21
N ASN A 27 -6.92 -16.49 -13.07
CA ASN A 27 -7.74 -17.11 -14.09
C ASN A 27 -7.87 -16.24 -15.36
N GLU A 28 -7.71 -14.92 -15.21
CA GLU A 28 -7.65 -13.95 -16.33
C GLU A 28 -6.24 -13.80 -16.93
N GLY A 29 -5.28 -14.62 -16.49
CA GLY A 29 -3.92 -14.65 -17.03
C GLY A 29 -2.91 -13.71 -16.37
N TYR A 30 -3.24 -13.13 -15.22
CA TYR A 30 -2.30 -12.30 -14.47
C TYR A 30 -1.48 -13.12 -13.47
N VAL A 31 -0.19 -12.84 -13.35
CA VAL A 31 0.57 -13.27 -12.18
C VAL A 31 0.04 -12.49 -10.98
N SER A 32 -0.43 -13.19 -9.94
CA SER A 32 -1.18 -12.64 -8.81
C SER A 32 -0.60 -13.09 -7.49
N ILE A 33 -0.11 -12.13 -6.68
CA ILE A 33 0.61 -12.43 -5.43
C ILE A 33 -0.05 -11.72 -4.25
N PRO A 34 -0.75 -12.45 -3.35
CA PRO A 34 -1.15 -11.92 -2.05
C PRO A 34 0.06 -11.68 -1.15
N VAL A 35 0.18 -10.48 -0.62
CA VAL A 35 1.32 -10.02 0.18
C VAL A 35 0.90 -9.83 1.64
N GLN A 36 1.73 -10.33 2.55
CA GLN A 36 1.64 -10.01 3.97
C GLN A 36 2.54 -8.82 4.28
N TYR A 37 2.00 -7.84 4.98
CA TYR A 37 2.76 -6.74 5.59
C TYR A 37 2.70 -6.83 7.11
N ARG A 38 3.69 -6.29 7.82
CA ARG A 38 3.70 -6.24 9.29
C ARG A 38 2.53 -5.40 9.79
N LEU A 39 1.88 -5.89 10.84
CA LEU A 39 0.76 -5.21 11.50
C LEU A 39 1.25 -4.30 12.61
N SER A 40 0.44 -3.32 13.04
CA SER A 40 0.80 -2.34 14.09
C SER A 40 1.16 -2.98 15.44
N GLY A 41 0.67 -4.22 15.71
CA GLY A 41 1.07 -5.00 16.88
C GLY A 41 2.44 -5.68 16.76
N GLN A 42 3.01 -5.74 15.56
CA GLN A 42 4.33 -6.33 15.28
C GLN A 42 5.42 -5.26 15.13
N ALA A 43 5.08 -4.14 14.49
CA ALA A 43 5.98 -3.01 14.31
C ALA A 43 5.19 -1.72 14.11
N PRO A 44 5.69 -0.57 14.60
CA PRO A 44 5.04 0.72 14.39
C PRO A 44 5.13 1.17 12.91
N TYR A 45 4.26 2.10 12.51
CA TYR A 45 4.44 2.83 11.25
C TYR A 45 5.82 3.53 11.25
N PRO A 46 6.57 3.51 10.14
CA PRO A 46 6.17 3.18 8.77
C PRO A 46 6.45 1.73 8.32
N ALA A 47 6.61 0.76 9.21
CA ALA A 47 6.94 -0.62 8.86
C ALA A 47 6.00 -1.23 7.78
N HIS A 48 4.72 -0.89 7.83
CA HIS A 48 3.71 -1.34 6.87
C HIS A 48 4.03 -0.94 5.43
N ILE A 49 4.34 0.34 5.22
CA ILE A 49 4.67 0.86 3.89
C ILE A 49 6.03 0.34 3.41
N HIS A 50 6.99 0.16 4.31
CA HIS A 50 8.29 -0.43 3.99
C HIS A 50 8.14 -1.85 3.43
N ASP A 51 7.23 -2.66 3.98
CA ASP A 51 6.97 -4.01 3.51
C ASP A 51 6.29 -4.02 2.12
N VAL A 52 5.35 -3.10 1.89
CA VAL A 52 4.73 -2.91 0.56
C VAL A 52 5.79 -2.54 -0.48
N LYS A 53 6.64 -1.57 -0.17
CA LYS A 53 7.74 -1.15 -1.05
C LYS A 53 8.75 -2.28 -1.30
N ALA A 54 9.09 -3.03 -0.27
CA ALA A 54 9.97 -4.20 -0.40
C ALA A 54 9.35 -5.26 -1.33
N ALA A 55 8.05 -5.51 -1.27
CA ALA A 55 7.36 -6.43 -2.17
C ALA A 55 7.41 -5.94 -3.63
N ILE A 56 7.21 -4.63 -3.88
CA ILE A 56 7.32 -4.05 -5.23
C ILE A 56 8.74 -4.24 -5.77
N ARG A 57 9.77 -3.93 -4.98
CA ARG A 57 11.17 -4.11 -5.39
C ARG A 57 11.48 -5.58 -5.66
N TRP A 58 10.98 -6.47 -4.80
CA TRP A 58 11.23 -7.90 -4.95
C TRP A 58 10.67 -8.44 -6.26
N VAL A 59 9.41 -8.19 -6.59
CA VAL A 59 8.80 -8.68 -7.83
C VAL A 59 9.47 -8.07 -9.06
N ARG A 60 9.87 -6.81 -9.02
CA ARG A 60 10.59 -6.16 -10.12
C ARG A 60 11.98 -6.74 -10.32
N ALA A 61 12.70 -7.02 -9.23
CA ALA A 61 14.04 -7.65 -9.29
C ALA A 61 13.98 -9.10 -9.82
N HIS A 62 12.85 -9.81 -9.63
CA HIS A 62 12.64 -11.17 -10.07
C HIS A 62 11.71 -11.26 -11.30
N ALA A 63 11.59 -10.18 -12.06
CA ALA A 63 10.64 -10.11 -13.18
C ALA A 63 10.87 -11.20 -14.22
N ALA A 64 12.12 -11.54 -14.52
CA ALA A 64 12.48 -12.62 -15.45
C ALA A 64 12.07 -14.00 -14.92
N ASP A 65 12.27 -14.27 -13.64
CA ASP A 65 11.90 -15.55 -13.02
C ASP A 65 10.39 -15.74 -12.93
N LEU A 66 9.66 -14.61 -12.81
CA LEU A 66 8.19 -14.58 -12.72
C LEU A 66 7.51 -14.50 -14.11
N ASP A 67 8.28 -14.36 -15.18
CA ASP A 67 7.80 -14.15 -16.55
C ASP A 67 6.81 -12.96 -16.63
N ILE A 68 7.22 -11.82 -16.05
CA ILE A 68 6.42 -10.59 -16.02
C ILE A 68 7.17 -9.41 -16.65
N ASP A 69 6.41 -8.44 -17.11
CA ASP A 69 6.92 -7.11 -17.45
C ASP A 69 7.16 -6.30 -16.16
N PRO A 70 8.42 -5.90 -15.84
CA PRO A 70 8.73 -5.15 -14.62
C PRO A 70 8.08 -3.76 -14.56
N GLU A 71 7.65 -3.20 -15.70
CA GLU A 71 6.97 -1.92 -15.75
C GLU A 71 5.45 -2.04 -15.56
N LYS A 72 4.90 -3.27 -15.60
CA LYS A 72 3.46 -3.54 -15.47
C LYS A 72 3.11 -4.16 -14.11
N ILE A 73 3.52 -3.51 -13.03
CA ILE A 73 3.15 -3.88 -11.66
C ILE A 73 1.92 -3.09 -11.24
N ILE A 74 0.86 -3.79 -10.86
CA ILE A 74 -0.40 -3.23 -10.36
C ILE A 74 -0.52 -3.54 -8.87
N LEU A 75 -0.98 -2.58 -8.09
CA LEU A 75 -1.34 -2.80 -6.69
C LEU A 75 -2.86 -2.92 -6.58
N TRP A 76 -3.31 -3.94 -5.86
CA TRP A 76 -4.72 -4.09 -5.47
C TRP A 76 -4.81 -4.13 -3.95
N GLY A 77 -5.53 -3.21 -3.36
CA GLY A 77 -5.70 -3.16 -1.92
C GLY A 77 -7.15 -3.04 -1.49
N SER A 78 -7.46 -3.58 -0.30
CA SER A 78 -8.74 -3.39 0.37
C SER A 78 -8.53 -2.63 1.68
N SER A 79 -9.35 -1.59 1.96
CA SER A 79 -9.32 -0.80 3.21
C SER A 79 -7.89 -0.34 3.57
N ALA A 80 -7.31 -0.83 4.66
CA ALA A 80 -5.92 -0.56 5.06
C ALA A 80 -4.90 -0.92 3.96
N GLY A 81 -5.10 -2.02 3.24
CA GLY A 81 -4.28 -2.41 2.10
C GLY A 81 -4.43 -1.45 0.91
N ALA A 82 -5.62 -0.92 0.68
CA ALA A 82 -5.87 0.11 -0.34
C ALA A 82 -5.16 1.42 0.00
N HIS A 83 -5.20 1.84 1.26
CA HIS A 83 -4.41 2.97 1.76
C HIS A 83 -2.92 2.80 1.48
N LEU A 84 -2.33 1.65 1.87
CA LEU A 84 -0.91 1.37 1.66
C LEU A 84 -0.55 1.32 0.17
N SER A 85 -1.44 0.79 -0.68
CA SER A 85 -1.26 0.76 -2.14
C SER A 85 -1.23 2.17 -2.73
N LEU A 86 -2.15 3.04 -2.33
CA LEU A 86 -2.18 4.44 -2.77
C LEU A 86 -0.97 5.23 -2.25
N LEU A 87 -0.59 5.04 -0.98
CA LEU A 87 0.58 5.69 -0.41
C LEU A 87 1.86 5.25 -1.14
N ALA A 88 2.01 3.96 -1.42
CA ALA A 88 3.15 3.44 -2.19
C ALA A 88 3.22 4.05 -3.59
N ALA A 89 2.08 4.15 -4.27
CA ALA A 89 1.98 4.71 -5.61
C ALA A 89 2.30 6.21 -5.68
N GLY A 90 1.91 6.97 -4.64
CA GLY A 90 2.16 8.41 -4.56
C GLY A 90 3.58 8.78 -4.09
N THR A 91 4.34 7.82 -3.58
CA THR A 91 5.67 8.05 -3.00
C THR A 91 6.78 7.20 -3.65
N PRO A 92 6.83 7.07 -4.99
CA PRO A 92 7.86 6.24 -5.62
C PRO A 92 9.26 6.78 -5.30
N ASN A 93 10.15 5.88 -4.87
CA ASN A 93 11.56 6.17 -4.58
C ASN A 93 11.78 7.28 -3.52
N GLN A 94 10.81 7.58 -2.66
CA GLN A 94 10.99 8.52 -1.54
C GLN A 94 11.64 7.81 -0.36
N PRO A 95 12.85 8.23 0.08
CA PRO A 95 13.66 7.48 1.07
C PRO A 95 12.95 7.17 2.37
N GLU A 96 12.12 8.08 2.88
CA GLU A 96 11.36 7.91 4.11
C GLU A 96 10.33 6.78 4.08
N PHE A 97 9.92 6.34 2.89
CA PHE A 97 8.96 5.26 2.69
C PHE A 97 9.58 3.96 2.16
N GLU A 98 10.86 3.97 1.77
CA GLU A 98 11.50 2.79 1.16
C GLU A 98 11.90 1.71 2.17
N GLY A 99 12.27 2.10 3.40
CA GLY A 99 12.80 1.17 4.41
C GLY A 99 14.14 0.56 4.04
N ASP A 100 14.63 -0.36 4.87
CA ASP A 100 15.97 -0.97 4.75
C ASP A 100 15.97 -2.36 4.08
N GLY A 101 14.89 -2.72 3.40
CA GLY A 101 14.74 -4.03 2.73
C GLY A 101 15.72 -4.23 1.56
N PRO A 102 15.74 -5.42 0.95
CA PRO A 102 16.62 -5.73 -0.19
C PRO A 102 16.24 -4.92 -1.44
N HIS A 103 17.13 -4.95 -2.45
CA HIS A 103 16.94 -4.37 -3.78
C HIS A 103 16.73 -2.85 -3.78
N GLN A 104 17.44 -2.11 -2.92
CA GLN A 104 17.28 -0.65 -2.74
C GLN A 104 17.46 0.19 -4.01
N VAL A 105 18.21 -0.31 -4.99
CA VAL A 105 18.44 0.37 -6.27
C VAL A 105 17.30 0.17 -7.29
N VAL A 106 16.32 -0.68 -6.95
CA VAL A 106 15.20 -1.02 -7.82
C VAL A 106 14.03 -0.08 -7.54
N SER A 107 13.45 0.51 -8.58
CA SER A 107 12.33 1.45 -8.45
C SER A 107 11.08 0.85 -7.80
N THR A 108 10.37 1.65 -7.01
CA THR A 108 9.06 1.31 -6.41
C THR A 108 7.88 1.96 -7.15
N ALA A 109 8.11 2.58 -8.31
CA ALA A 109 7.02 3.08 -9.16
C ALA A 109 6.12 1.91 -9.62
N VAL A 110 4.83 2.18 -9.80
CA VAL A 110 3.84 1.16 -10.21
C VAL A 110 3.00 1.67 -11.38
N ALA A 111 2.46 0.75 -12.18
CA ALA A 111 1.71 1.07 -13.38
C ALA A 111 0.27 1.52 -13.10
N ALA A 112 -0.36 0.98 -12.06
CA ALA A 112 -1.74 1.32 -11.70
C ALA A 112 -2.07 0.88 -10.26
N VAL A 113 -3.18 1.40 -9.73
CA VAL A 113 -3.74 0.99 -8.43
C VAL A 113 -5.22 0.67 -8.56
N ILE A 114 -5.66 -0.40 -7.90
CA ILE A 114 -7.06 -0.71 -7.63
C ILE A 114 -7.26 -0.63 -6.12
N ALA A 115 -8.03 0.34 -5.68
CA ALA A 115 -8.22 0.63 -4.25
C ALA A 115 -9.70 0.49 -3.86
N VAL A 116 -9.98 -0.48 -2.99
CA VAL A 116 -11.35 -0.80 -2.51
C VAL A 116 -11.53 -0.23 -1.11
N HIS A 117 -12.48 0.70 -0.94
CA HIS A 117 -12.77 1.40 0.32
C HIS A 117 -11.54 2.03 1.00
N PRO A 118 -10.68 2.80 0.29
CA PRO A 118 -9.44 3.32 0.86
C PRO A 118 -9.69 4.47 1.83
N PRO A 119 -9.10 4.48 3.04
CA PRO A 119 -8.88 5.73 3.76
C PRO A 119 -7.78 6.52 3.04
N VAL A 120 -8.11 7.72 2.57
CA VAL A 120 -7.20 8.52 1.74
C VAL A 120 -6.64 9.75 2.45
N GLU A 121 -7.30 10.19 3.52
CA GLU A 121 -6.93 11.39 4.27
C GLU A 121 -7.08 11.15 5.78
N PHE A 122 -6.06 11.50 6.55
CA PHE A 122 -6.00 11.29 8.00
C PHE A 122 -5.96 12.60 8.79
N HIS A 123 -5.54 13.69 8.17
CA HIS A 123 -5.60 14.98 8.81
C HIS A 123 -6.98 15.59 8.58
N THR A 124 -7.46 16.28 9.54
CA THR A 124 -8.82 16.73 9.58
C THR A 124 -8.85 18.20 9.90
N GLY A 125 -9.66 18.95 9.19
CA GLY A 125 -10.08 20.27 9.62
C GLY A 125 -10.74 20.21 11.00
N GLU A 126 -11.06 21.36 11.59
CA GLU A 126 -11.59 21.54 12.95
C GLU A 126 -12.83 20.68 13.28
N SER A 127 -13.42 20.02 12.29
CA SER A 127 -14.69 19.29 12.39
C SER A 127 -14.55 17.78 12.62
N VAL A 128 -13.33 17.20 12.64
CA VAL A 128 -13.20 15.75 12.83
C VAL A 128 -12.64 15.43 14.21
N SER A 129 -13.43 14.67 14.93
CA SER A 129 -13.11 14.13 16.25
C SER A 129 -11.66 13.63 16.31
N ARG A 130 -10.92 13.99 17.35
CA ARG A 130 -9.55 13.52 17.66
C ARG A 130 -9.42 11.99 17.78
N HIS A 131 -10.50 11.28 17.55
CA HIS A 131 -10.62 9.83 17.56
C HIS A 131 -10.91 9.26 16.18
N THR A 132 -10.36 9.86 15.11
CA THR A 132 -10.48 9.24 13.79
C THR A 132 -9.72 7.94 13.79
N THR A 133 -10.45 6.88 13.92
CA THR A 133 -10.00 5.49 14.01
C THR A 133 -8.88 5.12 13.01
N PRO A 134 -8.86 5.59 11.74
CA PRO A 134 -7.76 5.25 10.82
C PRO A 134 -6.39 5.78 11.26
N CYS A 135 -6.26 7.06 11.61
CA CYS A 135 -4.98 7.62 12.04
C CYS A 135 -4.51 6.96 13.34
N THR A 136 -5.40 6.80 14.34
CA THR A 136 -5.10 6.15 15.61
C THR A 136 -4.64 4.70 15.44
N ASN A 137 -5.28 3.95 14.55
CA ASN A 137 -4.93 2.55 14.31
C ASN A 137 -3.55 2.38 13.66
N LEU A 138 -3.16 3.30 12.80
CA LEU A 138 -1.88 3.24 12.10
C LEU A 138 -0.75 3.88 12.91
N LEU A 139 -0.97 5.07 13.44
CA LEU A 139 0.07 5.93 14.02
C LEU A 139 0.03 6.01 15.57
N GLY A 140 -1.05 5.52 16.20
CA GLY A 140 -1.25 5.64 17.64
C GLY A 140 -2.09 6.86 18.07
N GLU A 141 -2.49 6.88 19.35
CA GLU A 141 -3.49 7.85 19.86
C GLU A 141 -3.05 9.32 19.85
N ASN A 142 -1.75 9.57 19.92
CA ASN A 142 -1.21 10.93 20.04
C ASN A 142 -0.34 11.31 18.84
N ALA A 143 -0.64 10.76 17.65
CA ALA A 143 0.11 11.07 16.46
C ALA A 143 0.02 12.58 16.13
N PRO A 144 1.15 13.26 15.85
CA PRO A 144 1.13 14.65 15.42
C PRO A 144 0.36 14.83 14.10
N ALA A 145 -0.26 15.99 13.90
CA ALA A 145 -0.99 16.30 12.67
C ALA A 145 -0.11 16.13 11.42
N GLU A 146 1.17 16.50 11.50
CA GLU A 146 2.12 16.33 10.40
C GLU A 146 2.37 14.86 10.07
N ALA A 147 2.39 13.96 11.05
CA ALA A 147 2.52 12.52 10.82
C ALA A 147 1.25 11.96 10.15
N CYS A 148 0.06 12.41 10.57
CA CYS A 148 -1.20 12.04 9.93
C CYS A 148 -1.25 12.52 8.48
N LYS A 149 -0.79 13.75 8.22
CA LYS A 149 -0.67 14.31 6.87
C LYS A 149 0.31 13.51 6.01
N ALA A 150 1.50 13.21 6.55
CA ALA A 150 2.51 12.42 5.85
C ALA A 150 2.05 10.98 5.55
N ALA A 151 1.16 10.41 6.38
CA ALA A 151 0.57 9.10 6.13
C ALA A 151 -0.67 9.16 5.21
N SER A 152 -1.13 10.34 4.79
CA SER A 152 -2.33 10.50 3.95
C SER A 152 -1.97 10.42 2.47
N PRO A 153 -2.49 9.45 1.68
CA PRO A 153 -2.25 9.37 0.25
C PRO A 153 -2.58 10.65 -0.53
N MET A 154 -3.61 11.39 -0.09
CA MET A 154 -4.00 12.67 -0.70
C MET A 154 -2.88 13.72 -0.71
N THR A 155 -1.92 13.64 0.21
CA THR A 155 -0.74 14.52 0.25
C THR A 155 0.14 14.40 -0.99
N TYR A 156 0.12 13.24 -1.63
CA TYR A 156 1.03 12.89 -2.74
C TYR A 156 0.35 12.82 -4.10
N VAL A 157 -0.91 13.22 -4.20
CA VAL A 157 -1.62 13.27 -5.47
C VAL A 157 -1.01 14.35 -6.37
N SER A 158 -0.64 13.96 -7.58
CA SER A 158 -0.04 14.81 -8.59
C SER A 158 -0.40 14.34 -10.00
N GLU A 159 -0.03 15.09 -11.02
CA GLU A 159 -0.20 14.67 -12.43
C GLU A 159 0.58 13.38 -12.77
N ALA A 160 1.64 13.08 -12.01
CA ALA A 160 2.44 11.87 -12.18
C ALA A 160 1.89 10.66 -11.42
N PHE A 161 0.77 10.82 -10.67
CA PHE A 161 0.15 9.71 -9.97
C PHE A 161 -0.38 8.67 -10.97
N PRO A 162 -0.12 7.36 -10.75
CA PRO A 162 -0.52 6.36 -11.73
C PRO A 162 -2.04 6.23 -11.86
N PRO A 163 -2.55 5.72 -13.01
CA PRO A 163 -3.97 5.41 -13.19
C PRO A 163 -4.52 4.64 -12.02
N THR A 164 -5.66 5.09 -11.49
CA THR A 164 -6.23 4.54 -10.24
C THR A 164 -7.72 4.30 -10.39
N LEU A 165 -8.16 3.07 -10.07
CA LEU A 165 -9.55 2.71 -9.91
C LEU A 165 -9.91 2.74 -8.43
N LEU A 166 -10.84 3.62 -8.05
CA LEU A 166 -11.40 3.70 -6.71
C LEU A 166 -12.77 3.03 -6.68
N LEU A 167 -12.95 2.08 -5.78
CA LEU A 167 -14.22 1.39 -5.52
C LEU A 167 -14.66 1.67 -4.09
N HIS A 168 -15.94 2.07 -3.92
CA HIS A 168 -16.50 2.44 -2.61
C HIS A 168 -17.89 1.84 -2.40
#